data_8c5e4867e9dd1c3da01b43dd6c42e3c7
#
_entry.id   8c5e4867e9dd1c3da01b43dd6c42e3c7
#
_cell.length_a   1.000
_cell.length_b   1.000
_cell.length_c   1.000
_cell.angle_alpha   90.00
_cell.angle_beta   90.00
_cell.angle_gamma   90.00
#
_symmetry.space_group_name_H-M   'P 1'
#
loop_
_entity.id
_entity.type
_entity.pdbx_description
1 polymer ?
#
loop_
_entity_poly.entity_id
_entity_poly.type
_entity_poly.pdbx_seq_one_letter_code
_entity_poly.pdbx_strand_id
1 'polypeptide(L)'
;MCSPRDFRGNKYSHRVWCYLGKVEYLTTEGRKQVSYWSAKVIDEKTFTANAEVDEIKWVAVTKVRELLSMETDKEILDKFMKIKFDTKPLILLRHAKAITRDEWQGDDDDRPLDTLGENQSKRLLPMYQVYNLSQIHTSDAIRCYNTVQPIARGLNLKLEVTAKLSESTYRKDKDKAFDYAKELLKSEINAMICSHNPILPKMLNKLTKKSDVDADEEKLSPADGWVIHRNGKEIIQIDRLDAPLV
;
A
#
# COMPACT_ATOMS: atom_id res chain seq x y z
N MET A 1 -13.41 -6.29 4.77
CA MET A 1 -12.13 -5.64 4.44
C MET A 1 -11.91 -4.52 5.44
N CYS A 2 -10.94 -4.69 6.35
CA CYS A 2 -10.69 -3.70 7.40
C CYS A 2 -9.97 -2.51 6.76
N SER A 3 -10.65 -1.39 6.66
CA SER A 3 -10.03 -0.12 6.26
C SER A 3 -9.07 0.32 7.38
N PRO A 4 -7.96 1.02 7.09
CA PRO A 4 -7.14 1.68 8.11
C PRO A 4 -7.90 2.58 9.09
N ARG A 5 -9.21 2.78 8.86
CA ARG A 5 -10.11 3.51 9.75
C ARG A 5 -10.45 2.78 11.06
N ASP A 6 -10.27 1.46 11.14
CA ASP A 6 -10.63 0.69 12.34
C ASP A 6 -9.53 0.64 13.42
N PHE A 7 -8.45 1.36 13.22
CA PHE A 7 -7.54 1.75 14.32
C PHE A 7 -8.15 2.79 15.28
N ARG A 8 -9.48 2.88 15.33
CA ARG A 8 -10.26 3.82 16.18
C ARG A 8 -10.17 3.50 17.66
N GLY A 9 -9.18 3.14 18.22
CA GLY A 9 -9.00 2.97 19.67
C GLY A 9 -7.56 3.17 20.07
N ASN A 10 -6.67 3.19 19.11
CA ASN A 10 -5.25 3.26 19.38
C ASN A 10 -4.74 4.69 19.21
N LYS A 11 -4.45 5.36 20.32
CA LYS A 11 -3.83 6.69 20.35
C LYS A 11 -2.35 6.68 19.98
N TYR A 12 -1.80 5.54 19.57
CA TYR A 12 -0.42 5.45 19.11
C TYR A 12 -0.29 5.90 17.67
N SER A 13 0.60 6.80 17.37
CA SER A 13 1.10 6.98 16.01
C SER A 13 1.95 5.75 15.67
N HIS A 14 1.62 5.08 14.59
CA HIS A 14 2.33 3.87 14.18
C HIS A 14 2.64 3.90 12.69
N ARG A 15 3.73 3.22 12.33
CA ARG A 15 4.11 2.94 10.95
C ARG A 15 3.78 1.48 10.67
N VAL A 16 2.92 1.24 9.71
CA VAL A 16 2.60 -0.11 9.26
C VAL A 16 3.74 -0.65 8.40
N TRP A 17 4.05 -1.93 8.60
CA TRP A 17 4.99 -2.67 7.77
C TRP A 17 4.26 -3.74 6.97
N CYS A 18 4.50 -5.02 7.23
CA CYS A 18 4.02 -6.13 6.43
C CYS A 18 2.65 -6.62 6.88
N TYR A 19 1.83 -7.02 5.94
CA TYR A 19 0.60 -7.75 6.19
C TYR A 19 0.92 -9.16 6.70
N LEU A 20 0.33 -9.55 7.83
CA LEU A 20 0.55 -10.84 8.50
C LEU A 20 -0.47 -11.89 8.10
N GLY A 21 -1.59 -11.46 7.57
CA GLY A 21 -2.69 -12.32 7.20
C GLY A 21 -4.02 -11.90 7.81
N LYS A 22 -5.02 -12.75 7.61
CA LYS A 22 -6.36 -12.57 8.16
C LYS A 22 -6.79 -13.82 8.90
N VAL A 23 -7.66 -13.62 9.89
CA VAL A 23 -8.40 -14.66 10.61
C VAL A 23 -9.88 -14.44 10.38
N GLU A 24 -10.62 -15.49 10.10
CA GLU A 24 -12.07 -15.47 9.94
C GLU A 24 -12.70 -16.36 11.00
N TYR A 25 -13.72 -15.87 11.66
CA TYR A 25 -14.50 -16.64 12.63
C TYR A 25 -15.97 -16.23 12.61
N LEU A 26 -16.81 -17.15 13.10
CA LEU A 26 -18.25 -16.91 13.21
C LEU A 26 -18.55 -16.25 14.56
N THR A 27 -19.37 -15.21 14.53
CA THR A 27 -19.95 -14.55 15.70
C THR A 27 -21.47 -14.69 15.65
N THR A 28 -22.14 -14.30 16.71
CA THR A 28 -23.62 -14.23 16.76
C THR A 28 -24.19 -13.26 15.72
N GLU A 29 -23.40 -12.27 15.29
CA GLU A 29 -23.77 -11.26 14.30
C GLU A 29 -23.38 -11.66 12.86
N GLY A 30 -22.70 -12.80 12.67
CA GLY A 30 -22.28 -13.30 11.36
C GLY A 30 -20.78 -13.58 11.28
N ARG A 31 -20.28 -13.67 10.06
CA ARG A 31 -18.85 -13.91 9.80
C ARG A 31 -18.04 -12.64 10.03
N LYS A 32 -17.07 -12.69 10.94
CA LYS A 32 -16.11 -11.61 11.20
C LYS A 32 -14.75 -11.97 10.60
N GLN A 33 -14.15 -11.02 9.90
CA GLN A 33 -12.79 -11.12 9.37
C GLN A 33 -11.91 -10.06 10.05
N VAL A 34 -10.79 -10.50 10.61
CA VAL A 34 -9.77 -9.61 11.21
C VAL A 34 -8.49 -9.73 10.42
N SER A 35 -7.97 -8.61 9.95
CA SER A 35 -6.71 -8.51 9.23
C SER A 35 -5.62 -7.98 10.15
N TYR A 36 -4.42 -8.55 10.06
CA TYR A 36 -3.28 -8.26 10.92
C TYR A 36 -2.12 -7.68 10.11
N TRP A 37 -1.47 -6.67 10.65
CA TRP A 37 -0.25 -6.08 10.12
C TRP A 37 0.79 -5.94 11.22
N SER A 38 2.06 -6.09 10.88
CA SER A 38 3.14 -5.64 11.74
C SER A 38 3.22 -4.12 11.70
N ALA A 39 3.56 -3.51 12.83
CA ALA A 39 3.69 -2.06 12.93
C ALA A 39 4.76 -1.67 13.96
N LYS A 40 5.37 -0.48 13.76
CA LYS A 40 6.23 0.18 14.74
C LYS A 40 5.50 1.33 15.36
N VAL A 41 5.52 1.40 16.68
CA VAL A 41 5.05 2.59 17.41
C VAL A 41 6.05 3.72 17.21
N ILE A 42 5.55 4.91 16.88
CA ILE A 42 6.35 6.11 16.66
C ILE A 42 6.23 7.03 17.87
N ASP A 43 5.03 7.10 18.44
CA ASP A 43 4.73 7.99 19.57
C ASP A 43 3.82 7.25 20.56
N GLU A 44 4.20 7.24 21.84
CA GLU A 44 3.45 6.61 22.90
C GLU A 44 2.53 7.64 23.57
N LYS A 45 1.25 7.55 23.29
CA LYS A 45 0.22 8.29 24.01
C LYS A 45 -0.42 7.38 25.07
N THR A 46 -0.84 7.97 26.17
CA THR A 46 -1.55 7.23 27.22
C THR A 46 -2.81 6.57 26.66
N PHE A 47 -2.91 5.27 26.80
CA PHE A 47 -4.10 4.50 26.44
C PHE A 47 -5.23 4.79 27.42
N THR A 48 -6.45 4.89 26.92
CA THR A 48 -7.67 4.95 27.73
C THR A 48 -8.58 3.82 27.25
N ALA A 49 -9.03 2.97 28.16
CA ALA A 49 -9.96 1.89 27.88
C ALA A 49 -11.22 2.38 27.16
N ASN A 50 -11.76 1.56 26.29
CA ASN A 50 -12.99 1.84 25.54
C ASN A 50 -13.86 0.56 25.47
N ALA A 51 -14.97 0.61 24.74
CA ALA A 51 -15.90 -0.52 24.65
C ALA A 51 -15.33 -1.79 23.99
N GLU A 52 -14.21 -1.69 23.27
CA GLU A 52 -13.60 -2.81 22.55
C GLU A 52 -12.30 -3.29 23.18
N VAL A 53 -11.57 -2.40 23.90
CA VAL A 53 -10.24 -2.68 24.44
C VAL A 53 -10.16 -2.19 25.87
N ASP A 54 -10.02 -3.09 26.82
CA ASP A 54 -9.92 -2.80 28.26
C ASP A 54 -8.49 -2.39 28.65
N GLU A 55 -7.50 -3.09 28.13
CA GLU A 55 -6.09 -2.92 28.50
C GLU A 55 -5.15 -3.15 27.30
N ILE A 56 -4.05 -2.42 27.27
CA ILE A 56 -2.91 -2.65 26.36
C ILE A 56 -1.67 -2.94 27.20
N LYS A 57 -0.97 -4.03 26.86
CA LYS A 57 0.28 -4.44 27.51
C LYS A 57 1.41 -4.57 26.49
N TRP A 58 2.56 -4.01 26.84
CA TRP A 58 3.81 -4.31 26.16
C TRP A 58 4.39 -5.60 26.71
N VAL A 59 4.54 -6.59 25.86
CA VAL A 59 5.03 -7.92 26.25
C VAL A 59 6.24 -8.28 25.38
N ALA A 60 7.29 -8.83 26.03
CA ALA A 60 8.41 -9.37 25.30
C ALA A 60 7.92 -10.47 24.36
N VAL A 61 8.32 -10.43 23.09
CA VAL A 61 7.82 -11.30 22.02
C VAL A 61 7.94 -12.80 22.36
N THR A 62 8.96 -13.18 23.13
CA THR A 62 9.18 -14.55 23.62
C THR A 62 8.12 -15.04 24.61
N LYS A 63 7.38 -14.11 25.25
CA LYS A 63 6.33 -14.41 26.24
C LYS A 63 4.93 -14.27 25.68
N VAL A 64 4.76 -13.67 24.49
CA VAL A 64 3.43 -13.40 23.90
C VAL A 64 2.64 -14.68 23.68
N ARG A 65 3.30 -15.76 23.22
CA ARG A 65 2.64 -17.03 22.88
C ARG A 65 1.86 -17.64 24.02
N GLU A 66 2.36 -17.50 25.26
CA GLU A 66 1.73 -18.03 26.48
C GLU A 66 0.46 -17.26 26.88
N LEU A 67 0.34 -16.01 26.42
CA LEU A 67 -0.79 -15.14 26.72
C LEU A 67 -1.90 -15.23 25.68
N LEU A 68 -1.61 -15.78 24.49
CA LEU A 68 -2.60 -15.94 23.43
C LEU A 68 -3.43 -17.18 23.65
N SER A 69 -4.76 -17.02 23.72
CA SER A 69 -5.72 -18.11 23.92
C SER A 69 -6.10 -18.82 22.61
N MET A 70 -6.08 -18.12 21.47
CA MET A 70 -6.49 -18.65 20.18
C MET A 70 -5.29 -19.15 19.37
N GLU A 71 -5.40 -20.36 18.78
CA GLU A 71 -4.34 -20.90 17.90
C GLU A 71 -4.14 -20.03 16.66
N THR A 72 -5.21 -19.45 16.10
CA THR A 72 -5.12 -18.52 14.97
C THR A 72 -4.27 -17.30 15.28
N ASP A 73 -4.31 -16.77 16.50
CA ASP A 73 -3.47 -15.65 16.90
C ASP A 73 -2.00 -16.06 17.08
N LYS A 74 -1.77 -17.32 17.52
CA LYS A 74 -0.41 -17.88 17.59
C LYS A 74 0.19 -18.08 16.21
N GLU A 75 -0.62 -18.45 15.19
CA GLU A 75 -0.17 -18.52 13.80
C GLU A 75 0.24 -17.13 13.25
N ILE A 76 -0.52 -16.09 13.60
CA ILE A 76 -0.16 -14.71 13.26
C ILE A 76 1.14 -14.29 13.95
N LEU A 77 1.32 -14.64 15.23
CA LEU A 77 2.58 -14.41 15.94
C LEU A 77 3.76 -15.11 15.27
N ASP A 78 3.59 -16.38 14.83
CA ASP A 78 4.63 -17.11 14.13
C ASP A 78 5.03 -16.46 12.80
N LYS A 79 4.08 -15.89 12.07
CA LYS A 79 4.35 -15.08 10.89
C LYS A 79 5.10 -13.80 11.25
N PHE A 80 4.66 -13.08 12.29
CA PHE A 80 5.32 -11.89 12.80
C PHE A 80 6.80 -12.16 13.16
N MET A 81 7.09 -13.31 13.80
CA MET A 81 8.45 -13.70 14.18
C MET A 81 9.38 -13.94 12.99
N LYS A 82 8.83 -14.26 11.83
CA LYS A 82 9.61 -14.51 10.59
C LYS A 82 9.91 -13.25 9.80
N ILE A 83 9.23 -12.13 10.10
CA ILE A 83 9.39 -10.89 9.36
C ILE A 83 10.65 -10.15 9.81
N LYS A 84 11.40 -9.65 8.84
CA LYS A 84 12.46 -8.67 9.10
C LYS A 84 11.85 -7.31 9.36
N PHE A 85 12.17 -6.71 10.49
CA PHE A 85 11.68 -5.38 10.86
C PHE A 85 12.42 -4.28 10.08
N ASP A 86 11.78 -3.10 10.03
CA ASP A 86 12.32 -1.88 9.41
C ASP A 86 12.46 -1.96 7.87
N THR A 87 11.43 -2.53 7.23
CA THR A 87 11.36 -2.53 5.77
C THR A 87 11.10 -1.14 5.20
N LYS A 88 11.59 -0.90 3.98
CA LYS A 88 11.33 0.31 3.19
C LYS A 88 10.31 -0.02 2.10
N PRO A 89 9.13 0.61 2.09
CA PRO A 89 8.14 0.35 1.05
C PRO A 89 8.49 1.03 -0.27
N LEU A 90 8.30 0.30 -1.38
CA LEU A 90 8.08 0.87 -2.70
C LEU A 90 6.66 0.51 -3.13
N ILE A 91 5.81 1.51 -3.26
CA ILE A 91 4.40 1.33 -3.61
C ILE A 91 4.22 1.50 -5.11
N LEU A 92 3.54 0.55 -5.73
CA LEU A 92 3.10 0.62 -7.13
C LEU A 92 1.59 0.80 -7.15
N LEU A 93 1.10 1.99 -7.48
CA LEU A 93 -0.30 2.37 -7.46
C LEU A 93 -0.83 2.54 -8.88
N ARG A 94 -1.92 1.86 -9.24
CA ARG A 94 -2.66 2.18 -10.45
C ARG A 94 -3.48 3.44 -10.24
N HIS A 95 -3.52 4.33 -11.26
CA HIS A 95 -4.41 5.49 -11.21
C HIS A 95 -5.86 5.09 -10.89
N ALA A 96 -6.58 5.95 -10.23
CA ALA A 96 -8.00 5.82 -9.92
C ALA A 96 -8.85 5.78 -11.20
N LYS A 97 -10.13 5.46 -11.10
CA LYS A 97 -10.99 5.30 -12.26
C LYS A 97 -11.07 6.60 -13.07
N ALA A 98 -10.81 6.51 -14.35
CA ALA A 98 -10.90 7.62 -15.29
C ALA A 98 -12.11 7.45 -16.22
N ILE A 99 -12.60 8.55 -16.79
CA ILE A 99 -13.58 8.55 -17.87
C ILE A 99 -13.13 7.51 -18.93
N THR A 100 -14.05 6.79 -19.53
CA THR A 100 -13.69 5.77 -20.54
C THR A 100 -13.12 6.41 -21.80
N ARG A 101 -12.35 5.65 -22.58
CA ARG A 101 -11.76 6.18 -23.82
C ARG A 101 -12.81 6.57 -24.85
N ASP A 102 -13.93 5.88 -24.85
CA ASP A 102 -15.02 6.12 -25.81
C ASP A 102 -15.80 7.41 -25.48
N GLU A 103 -15.78 7.83 -24.22
CA GLU A 103 -16.41 9.06 -23.76
C GLU A 103 -15.48 10.28 -23.84
N TRP A 104 -14.15 10.06 -24.05
CA TRP A 104 -13.16 11.13 -24.07
C TRP A 104 -12.68 11.42 -25.50
N GLN A 105 -12.80 12.69 -25.93
CA GLN A 105 -12.42 13.11 -27.30
C GLN A 105 -11.07 13.83 -27.37
N GLY A 106 -10.40 14.06 -26.24
CA GLY A 106 -9.09 14.70 -26.19
C GLY A 106 -7.93 13.70 -26.25
N ASP A 107 -6.71 14.16 -26.02
CA ASP A 107 -5.53 13.31 -25.86
C ASP A 107 -5.74 12.33 -24.69
N ASP A 108 -5.31 11.06 -24.83
CA ASP A 108 -5.46 10.06 -23.75
C ASP A 108 -4.70 10.44 -22.48
N ASP A 109 -3.59 11.16 -22.60
CA ASP A 109 -2.83 11.60 -21.44
C ASP A 109 -3.57 12.72 -20.66
N ASP A 110 -4.44 13.50 -21.32
CA ASP A 110 -5.29 14.52 -20.70
C ASP A 110 -6.62 13.99 -20.13
N ARG A 111 -6.91 12.71 -20.33
CA ARG A 111 -8.15 12.06 -19.88
C ARG A 111 -8.26 12.07 -18.36
N PRO A 112 -9.30 12.74 -17.76
CA PRO A 112 -9.43 12.94 -16.33
C PRO A 112 -9.99 11.73 -15.61
N LEU A 113 -9.99 11.79 -14.28
CA LEU A 113 -10.75 10.87 -13.43
C LEU A 113 -12.27 11.08 -13.66
N ASP A 114 -13.04 10.00 -13.50
CA ASP A 114 -14.50 10.11 -13.36
C ASP A 114 -14.87 10.40 -11.89
N THR A 115 -16.15 10.56 -11.61
CA THR A 115 -16.66 10.82 -10.26
C THR A 115 -16.25 9.75 -9.25
N LEU A 116 -16.24 8.46 -9.66
CA LEU A 116 -15.80 7.38 -8.80
C LEU A 116 -14.29 7.51 -8.51
N GLY A 117 -13.48 7.79 -9.53
CA GLY A 117 -12.04 7.97 -9.38
C GLY A 117 -11.65 9.17 -8.52
N GLU A 118 -12.38 10.27 -8.61
CA GLU A 118 -12.19 11.42 -7.71
C GLU A 118 -12.45 11.03 -6.25
N ASN A 119 -13.51 10.26 -6.00
CA ASN A 119 -13.82 9.77 -4.66
C ASN A 119 -12.79 8.76 -4.17
N GLN A 120 -12.32 7.84 -5.03
CA GLN A 120 -11.21 6.95 -4.71
C GLN A 120 -9.96 7.75 -4.31
N SER A 121 -9.54 8.72 -5.13
CA SER A 121 -8.36 9.55 -4.90
C SER A 121 -8.39 10.24 -3.52
N LYS A 122 -9.52 10.85 -3.13
CA LYS A 122 -9.70 11.50 -1.82
C LYS A 122 -9.57 10.54 -0.63
N ARG A 123 -9.83 9.24 -0.84
CA ARG A 123 -9.78 8.21 0.21
C ARG A 123 -8.45 7.44 0.27
N LEU A 124 -7.50 7.70 -0.63
CA LEU A 124 -6.19 7.03 -0.62
C LEU A 124 -5.27 7.52 0.50
N LEU A 125 -5.36 8.79 0.91
CA LEU A 125 -4.47 9.34 1.94
C LEU A 125 -4.43 8.51 3.23
N PRO A 126 -5.56 8.15 3.90
CA PRO A 126 -5.52 7.36 5.12
C PRO A 126 -4.95 5.95 4.92
N MET A 127 -4.97 5.40 3.70
CA MET A 127 -4.37 4.10 3.40
C MET A 127 -2.84 4.17 3.31
N TYR A 128 -2.31 5.26 2.75
CA TYR A 128 -0.88 5.35 2.42
C TYR A 128 -0.06 6.17 3.41
N GLN A 129 -0.67 7.03 4.24
CA GLN A 129 0.05 7.82 5.27
C GLN A 129 0.82 6.95 6.27
N VAL A 130 0.36 5.72 6.52
CA VAL A 130 0.96 4.77 7.45
C VAL A 130 2.31 4.21 6.97
N TYR A 131 2.64 4.35 5.68
CA TYR A 131 3.91 3.89 5.10
C TYR A 131 5.05 4.91 5.18
N ASN A 132 4.80 6.09 5.77
CA ASN A 132 5.78 7.16 5.91
C ASN A 132 6.52 7.47 4.61
N LEU A 133 5.75 7.72 3.57
CA LEU A 133 6.29 8.09 2.26
C LEU A 133 7.12 9.37 2.36
N SER A 134 8.22 9.41 1.64
CA SER A 134 9.08 10.60 1.47
C SER A 134 9.12 11.10 0.03
N GLN A 135 8.71 10.26 -0.93
CA GLN A 135 8.63 10.65 -2.35
C GLN A 135 7.42 10.01 -3.02
N ILE A 136 6.77 10.77 -3.91
CA ILE A 136 5.67 10.30 -4.75
C ILE A 136 6.01 10.65 -6.20
N HIS A 137 6.17 9.62 -7.02
CA HIS A 137 6.45 9.70 -8.45
C HIS A 137 5.19 9.34 -9.24
N THR A 138 4.87 10.12 -10.27
CA THR A 138 3.68 9.90 -11.07
C THR A 138 3.94 10.08 -12.55
N SER A 139 3.19 9.32 -13.37
CA SER A 139 3.06 9.63 -14.79
C SER A 139 2.56 11.07 -14.96
N ASP A 140 2.92 11.69 -16.06
CA ASP A 140 2.43 13.00 -16.51
C ASP A 140 0.96 12.98 -16.97
N ALA A 141 0.36 11.80 -17.18
CA ALA A 141 -1.07 11.70 -17.47
C ALA A 141 -1.92 12.27 -16.33
N ILE A 142 -2.91 13.10 -16.68
CA ILE A 142 -3.78 13.82 -15.73
C ILE A 142 -4.44 12.88 -14.72
N ARG A 143 -4.92 11.70 -15.15
CA ARG A 143 -5.52 10.71 -14.25
C ARG A 143 -4.56 10.18 -13.19
N CYS A 144 -3.28 10.03 -13.51
CA CYS A 144 -2.27 9.60 -12.54
C CYS A 144 -1.95 10.74 -11.56
N TYR A 145 -1.73 11.93 -12.08
CA TYR A 145 -1.49 13.13 -11.27
C TYR A 145 -2.61 13.37 -10.27
N ASN A 146 -3.87 13.40 -10.74
CA ASN A 146 -5.04 13.65 -9.90
C ASN A 146 -5.30 12.52 -8.88
N THR A 147 -4.85 11.29 -9.16
CA THR A 147 -4.95 10.19 -8.20
C THR A 147 -4.09 10.44 -6.97
N VAL A 148 -2.87 10.92 -7.13
CA VAL A 148 -1.89 11.03 -6.02
C VAL A 148 -1.80 12.44 -5.43
N GLN A 149 -2.37 13.45 -6.07
CA GLN A 149 -2.34 14.83 -5.59
C GLN A 149 -2.89 14.99 -4.16
N PRO A 150 -4.05 14.37 -3.76
CA PRO A 150 -4.54 14.44 -2.39
C PRO A 150 -3.58 13.79 -1.38
N ILE A 151 -2.90 12.70 -1.75
CA ILE A 151 -1.90 12.05 -0.90
C ILE A 151 -0.71 13.00 -0.69
N ALA A 152 -0.17 13.56 -1.77
CA ALA A 152 0.96 14.47 -1.72
C ALA A 152 0.66 15.71 -0.87
N ARG A 153 -0.50 16.32 -1.05
CA ARG A 153 -0.96 17.45 -0.23
C ARG A 153 -1.07 17.09 1.25
N GLY A 154 -1.72 15.95 1.56
CA GLY A 154 -1.92 15.51 2.94
C GLY A 154 -0.63 15.14 3.67
N LEU A 155 0.41 14.70 2.94
CA LEU A 155 1.73 14.38 3.46
C LEU A 155 2.74 15.53 3.34
N ASN A 156 2.32 16.68 2.77
CA ASN A 156 3.20 17.81 2.47
C ASN A 156 4.43 17.43 1.61
N LEU A 157 4.20 16.59 0.60
CA LEU A 157 5.21 16.12 -0.34
C LEU A 157 5.03 16.77 -1.72
N LYS A 158 6.15 17.03 -2.40
CA LYS A 158 6.14 17.43 -3.81
C LYS A 158 5.94 16.20 -4.70
N LEU A 159 5.13 16.34 -5.77
CA LEU A 159 5.01 15.31 -6.80
C LEU A 159 6.18 15.37 -7.78
N GLU A 160 6.81 14.24 -8.00
CA GLU A 160 7.80 14.05 -9.05
C GLU A 160 7.10 13.52 -10.31
N VAL A 161 6.75 14.44 -11.21
CA VAL A 161 6.02 14.10 -12.46
C VAL A 161 7.03 13.72 -13.54
N THR A 162 6.82 12.58 -14.20
CA THR A 162 7.72 12.10 -15.25
C THR A 162 7.02 11.34 -16.36
N ALA A 163 7.32 11.69 -17.61
CA ALA A 163 6.85 10.96 -18.79
C ALA A 163 7.39 9.52 -18.87
N LYS A 164 8.45 9.17 -18.13
CA LYS A 164 8.98 7.80 -18.10
C LYS A 164 7.94 6.77 -17.62
N LEU A 165 6.95 7.22 -16.85
CA LEU A 165 5.87 6.39 -16.30
C LEU A 165 4.58 6.43 -17.13
N SER A 166 4.54 7.14 -18.29
CA SER A 166 3.36 7.24 -19.14
C SER A 166 3.21 6.05 -20.11
N GLU A 167 1.97 5.76 -20.52
CA GLU A 167 1.70 4.75 -21.53
C GLU A 167 2.30 5.13 -22.89
N SER A 168 2.30 6.41 -23.23
CA SER A 168 2.87 6.94 -24.49
C SER A 168 4.37 6.67 -24.60
N THR A 169 5.12 6.91 -23.53
CA THR A 169 6.56 6.59 -23.46
C THR A 169 6.79 5.08 -23.42
N TYR A 170 6.00 4.34 -22.65
CA TYR A 170 6.14 2.89 -22.50
C TYR A 170 5.93 2.13 -23.82
N ARG A 171 5.03 2.61 -24.70
CA ARG A 171 4.84 2.01 -26.04
C ARG A 171 6.07 2.15 -26.91
N LYS A 172 6.83 3.23 -26.76
CA LYS A 172 8.06 3.52 -27.51
C LYS A 172 9.28 2.84 -26.90
N ASP A 173 9.39 2.86 -25.57
CA ASP A 173 10.54 2.35 -24.84
C ASP A 173 10.11 1.88 -23.45
N LYS A 174 9.99 0.56 -23.32
CA LYS A 174 9.53 -0.08 -22.06
C LYS A 174 10.55 0.01 -20.95
N ASP A 175 11.83 0.06 -21.27
CA ASP A 175 12.92 -0.01 -20.29
C ASP A 175 13.01 1.29 -19.46
N LYS A 176 12.61 2.43 -20.00
CA LYS A 176 12.58 3.70 -19.26
C LYS A 176 11.78 3.62 -17.95
N ALA A 177 10.58 3.01 -17.98
CA ALA A 177 9.76 2.85 -16.78
C ALA A 177 10.39 1.88 -15.78
N PHE A 178 10.96 0.79 -16.29
CA PHE A 178 11.56 -0.25 -15.46
C PHE A 178 12.86 0.20 -14.81
N ASP A 179 13.73 0.87 -15.53
CA ASP A 179 14.99 1.39 -14.99
C ASP A 179 14.72 2.49 -13.96
N TYR A 180 13.71 3.34 -14.20
CA TYR A 180 13.27 4.33 -13.22
C TYR A 180 12.81 3.68 -11.91
N ALA A 181 11.95 2.66 -11.99
CA ALA A 181 11.47 1.94 -10.80
C ALA A 181 12.62 1.18 -10.09
N LYS A 182 13.56 0.62 -10.86
CA LYS A 182 14.73 -0.08 -10.32
C LYS A 182 15.67 0.85 -9.55
N GLU A 183 15.85 2.08 -9.99
CA GLU A 183 16.63 3.07 -9.24
C GLU A 183 15.92 3.43 -7.92
N LEU A 184 14.59 3.60 -7.93
CA LEU A 184 13.83 3.83 -6.70
C LEU A 184 13.86 2.61 -5.76
N LEU A 185 13.82 1.39 -6.29
CA LEU A 185 13.96 0.18 -5.48
C LEU A 185 15.30 0.15 -4.74
N LYS A 186 16.39 0.58 -5.40
CA LYS A 186 17.74 0.61 -4.83
C LYS A 186 17.97 1.76 -3.84
N SER A 187 17.21 2.83 -3.93
CA SER A 187 17.44 4.06 -3.16
C SER A 187 17.11 3.95 -1.68
N GLU A 188 16.46 2.87 -1.25
CA GLU A 188 15.98 2.67 0.14
C GLU A 188 15.06 3.78 0.68
N ILE A 189 14.48 4.58 -0.21
CA ILE A 189 13.54 5.64 0.12
C ILE A 189 12.13 5.06 0.14
N ASN A 190 11.31 5.43 1.12
CA ASN A 190 9.89 5.11 1.13
C ASN A 190 9.21 5.88 -0.01
N ALA A 191 8.94 5.22 -1.11
CA ALA A 191 8.46 5.86 -2.32
C ALA A 191 7.18 5.23 -2.86
N MET A 192 6.41 6.04 -3.60
CA MET A 192 5.26 5.59 -4.38
C MET A 192 5.48 5.91 -5.85
N ILE A 193 5.08 4.98 -6.72
CA ILE A 193 4.96 5.17 -8.17
C ILE A 193 3.49 5.05 -8.53
N CYS A 194 2.90 6.09 -9.12
CA CYS A 194 1.57 6.02 -9.72
C CYS A 194 1.68 5.94 -11.24
N SER A 195 1.07 4.91 -11.82
CA SER A 195 1.13 4.66 -13.26
C SER A 195 -0.08 3.84 -13.76
N HIS A 196 0.09 3.08 -14.82
CA HIS A 196 -0.95 2.43 -15.61
C HIS A 196 -0.84 0.91 -15.59
N ASN A 197 -1.94 0.23 -15.80
CA ASN A 197 -2.01 -1.23 -15.76
C ASN A 197 -1.10 -1.95 -16.80
N PRO A 198 -0.89 -1.48 -18.02
CA PRO A 198 0.05 -2.13 -18.92
C PRO A 198 1.51 -2.11 -18.44
N ILE A 199 1.84 -1.17 -17.56
CA ILE A 199 3.19 -0.95 -17.04
C ILE A 199 3.40 -1.68 -15.72
N LEU A 200 2.50 -1.48 -14.75
CA LEU A 200 2.69 -1.89 -13.36
C LEU A 200 2.86 -3.39 -13.15
N PRO A 201 2.06 -4.31 -13.74
CA PRO A 201 2.27 -5.74 -13.56
C PRO A 201 3.63 -6.20 -14.11
N LYS A 202 4.04 -5.68 -15.27
CA LYS A 202 5.34 -6.01 -15.85
C LYS A 202 6.51 -5.39 -15.08
N MET A 203 6.29 -4.21 -14.48
CA MET A 203 7.24 -3.57 -13.57
C MET A 203 7.43 -4.41 -12.33
N LEU A 204 6.34 -4.86 -11.69
CA LEU A 204 6.39 -5.74 -10.53
C LEU A 204 7.21 -6.99 -10.85
N ASN A 205 6.83 -7.74 -11.89
CA ASN A 205 7.54 -8.94 -12.34
C ASN A 205 9.05 -8.68 -12.56
N LYS A 206 9.40 -7.58 -13.24
CA LYS A 206 10.80 -7.27 -13.52
C LYS A 206 11.59 -6.90 -12.26
N LEU A 207 10.98 -6.24 -11.28
CA LEU A 207 11.60 -5.89 -10.01
C LEU A 207 11.80 -7.11 -9.10
N THR A 208 10.85 -8.06 -9.13
CA THR A 208 10.80 -9.22 -8.23
C THR A 208 11.45 -10.48 -8.80
N LYS A 209 11.82 -10.48 -10.08
CA LYS A 209 12.34 -11.66 -10.82
C LYS A 209 13.48 -12.42 -10.11
N LYS A 210 14.24 -11.75 -9.23
CA LYS A 210 15.37 -12.34 -8.49
C LYS A 210 15.06 -12.55 -7.01
N SER A 211 13.83 -12.37 -6.58
CA SER A 211 13.39 -12.64 -5.21
C SER A 211 12.66 -13.97 -5.15
N ASP A 212 12.70 -14.59 -3.96
CA ASP A 212 11.94 -15.80 -3.66
C ASP A 212 10.50 -15.49 -3.21
N VAL A 213 10.04 -14.24 -3.41
CA VAL A 213 8.71 -13.78 -3.00
C VAL A 213 7.77 -13.86 -4.19
N ASP A 214 6.69 -14.64 -4.03
CA ASP A 214 5.62 -14.70 -5.02
C ASP A 214 4.90 -13.34 -5.09
N ALA A 215 4.76 -12.86 -6.31
CA ALA A 215 3.97 -11.67 -6.61
C ALA A 215 2.66 -12.11 -7.25
N ASP A 216 1.52 -11.66 -6.69
CA ASP A 216 0.25 -11.73 -7.38
C ASP A 216 0.28 -10.75 -8.56
N GLU A 217 0.53 -11.30 -9.77
CA GLU A 217 0.65 -10.52 -11.01
C GLU A 217 -0.71 -10.18 -11.65
N GLU A 218 -1.82 -10.44 -10.97
CA GLU A 218 -3.14 -10.08 -11.48
C GLU A 218 -3.20 -8.56 -11.75
N LYS A 219 -3.92 -8.23 -12.81
CA LYS A 219 -4.13 -6.82 -13.16
C LYS A 219 -4.78 -6.07 -11.99
N LEU A 220 -4.19 -4.94 -11.63
CA LEU A 220 -4.78 -4.05 -10.64
C LEU A 220 -6.11 -3.46 -11.17
N SER A 221 -7.13 -3.38 -10.34
CA SER A 221 -8.27 -2.50 -10.56
C SER A 221 -7.86 -1.03 -10.38
N PRO A 222 -8.64 -0.05 -10.89
CA PRO A 222 -8.34 1.36 -10.63
C PRO A 222 -8.21 1.66 -9.14
N ALA A 223 -7.14 2.35 -8.74
CA ALA A 223 -6.76 2.66 -7.36
C ALA A 223 -6.28 1.46 -6.51
N ASP A 224 -6.16 0.25 -7.08
CA ASP A 224 -5.42 -0.84 -6.44
C ASP A 224 -3.91 -0.59 -6.51
N GLY A 225 -3.16 -1.22 -5.61
CA GLY A 225 -1.71 -1.12 -5.59
C GLY A 225 -1.01 -2.34 -4.99
N TRP A 226 0.29 -2.39 -5.19
CA TRP A 226 1.19 -3.29 -4.47
C TRP A 226 2.14 -2.50 -3.57
N VAL A 227 2.45 -3.06 -2.43
CA VAL A 227 3.50 -2.58 -1.53
C VAL A 227 4.63 -3.59 -1.53
N ILE A 228 5.76 -3.23 -2.11
CA ILE A 228 6.98 -4.02 -2.09
C ILE A 228 7.75 -3.64 -0.83
N HIS A 229 7.78 -4.51 0.15
CA HIS A 229 8.56 -4.36 1.38
C HIS A 229 9.97 -4.86 1.16
N ARG A 230 10.97 -4.01 1.35
CA ARG A 230 12.38 -4.35 1.15
C ARG A 230 13.26 -3.95 2.30
N ASN A 231 14.36 -4.68 2.46
CA ASN A 231 15.46 -4.35 3.37
C ASN A 231 16.76 -4.40 2.56
N GLY A 232 17.35 -3.23 2.27
CA GLY A 232 18.43 -3.12 1.30
C GLY A 232 17.98 -3.61 -0.09
N LYS A 233 18.68 -4.60 -0.63
CA LYS A 233 18.36 -5.20 -1.93
C LYS A 233 17.39 -6.38 -1.86
N GLU A 234 17.07 -6.84 -0.67
CA GLU A 234 16.21 -8.01 -0.44
C GLU A 234 14.75 -7.57 -0.42
N ILE A 235 13.91 -8.21 -1.23
CA ILE A 235 12.46 -8.09 -1.14
C ILE A 235 11.97 -9.09 -0.11
N ILE A 236 11.28 -8.58 0.91
CA ILE A 236 10.84 -9.38 2.06
C ILE A 236 9.42 -9.90 1.84
N GLN A 237 8.56 -9.05 1.28
CA GLN A 237 7.15 -9.36 1.08
C GLN A 237 6.54 -8.39 0.05
N ILE A 238 5.47 -8.83 -0.60
CA ILE A 238 4.66 -8.01 -1.47
C ILE A 238 3.21 -8.10 -0.99
N ASP A 239 2.65 -6.97 -0.61
CA ASP A 239 1.25 -6.87 -0.20
C ASP A 239 0.43 -6.27 -1.34
N ARG A 240 -0.77 -6.80 -1.59
CA ARG A 240 -1.75 -6.18 -2.46
C ARG A 240 -2.72 -5.35 -1.62
N LEU A 241 -2.97 -4.13 -2.06
CA LEU A 241 -3.96 -3.23 -1.47
C LEU A 241 -5.06 -2.97 -2.48
N ASP A 242 -6.27 -3.33 -2.11
CA ASP A 242 -7.46 -3.03 -2.91
C ASP A 242 -7.82 -1.54 -2.81
N ALA A 243 -8.51 -1.05 -3.83
CA ALA A 243 -9.03 0.31 -3.86
C ALA A 243 -9.90 0.62 -2.62
N PRO A 244 -9.93 1.88 -2.15
CA PRO A 244 -10.81 2.27 -1.06
C PRO A 244 -12.28 2.09 -1.46
N LEU A 245 -13.09 1.59 -0.52
CA LEU A 245 -14.54 1.56 -0.69
C LEU A 245 -15.08 2.99 -0.80
N VAL A 246 -15.93 3.24 -1.79
CA VAL A 246 -16.46 4.58 -2.13
C VAL A 246 -17.97 4.55 -2.07
#